data_c3a1158f545c9df008b40e3962ed2ce4
#
_entry.id   c3a1158f545c9df008b40e3962ed2ce4
#
_cell.length_a   1.000
_cell.length_b   1.000
_cell.length_c   1.000
_cell.angle_alpha   90.00
_cell.angle_beta   90.00
_cell.angle_gamma   90.00
#
_symmetry.space_group_name_H-M   'P 1'
#
loop_
_entity.id
_entity.type
_entity.pdbx_description
1 polymer ?
#
loop_
_entity_poly.entity_id
_entity_poly.type
_entity_poly.pdbx_seq_one_letter_code
_entity_poly.pdbx_strand_id
1 'polypeptide(L)' 'MIMGRHPRTPVIGDTVLPRSDRRHGVGIIVDTDAVRYKVYWRDGRDTLRWYTRHEITVPRLDYGQRWP' A
#
# COMPACT_ATOMS: atom_id res chain seq x y z
N MET A 1 22.74 10.21 13.64
CA MET A 1 22.30 9.84 13.16
C MET A 1 21.00 9.59 13.02
N ILE A 2 20.48 9.59 12.33
CA ILE A 2 19.24 9.51 12.19
C ILE A 2 18.79 8.29 11.82
N MET A 3 18.82 7.51 12.46
CA MET A 3 18.50 6.42 12.07
C MET A 3 17.19 6.08 12.29
N GLY A 4 16.54 5.24 11.87
CA GLY A 4 15.23 4.84 12.11
C GLY A 4 14.17 5.69 11.56
N ARG A 5 14.54 6.62 10.66
CA ARG A 5 13.54 7.35 10.10
C ARG A 5 12.83 6.51 9.09
N HIS A 6 11.61 6.21 9.25
CA HIS A 6 10.83 5.45 8.30
C HIS A 6 10.21 6.36 7.26
N PRO A 7 10.15 5.94 6.01
CA PRO A 7 9.48 6.73 4.99
C PRO A 7 8.02 6.89 5.37
N ARG A 8 7.49 8.08 5.18
CA ARG A 8 6.09 8.30 5.43
C ARG A 8 5.25 8.07 4.21
N THR A 9 5.87 7.74 3.10
CA THR A 9 5.13 7.42 1.90
C THR A 9 5.21 5.94 1.64
N PRO A 10 4.21 5.36 1.01
CA PRO A 10 4.28 3.96 0.63
C PRO A 10 5.43 3.71 -0.34
N VAL A 11 5.99 2.53 -0.26
CA VAL A 11 7.08 2.14 -1.15
C VAL A 11 6.73 0.83 -1.83
N ILE A 12 7.44 0.52 -2.89
CA ILE A 12 7.25 -0.75 -3.59
C ILE A 12 7.50 -1.88 -2.59
N GLY A 13 6.60 -2.83 -2.57
CA GLY A 13 6.65 -3.96 -1.65
C GLY A 13 5.72 -3.82 -0.46
N ASP A 14 5.16 -2.64 -0.24
CA ASP A 14 4.23 -2.47 0.88
C ASP A 14 2.93 -3.21 0.63
N THR A 15 2.39 -3.78 1.68
CA THR A 15 1.08 -4.40 1.65
C THR A 15 0.02 -3.32 1.63
N VAL A 16 -1.04 -3.54 0.88
CA VAL A 16 -2.13 -2.60 0.72
C VAL A 16 -3.45 -3.31 1.00
N LEU A 17 -4.34 -2.63 1.68
CA LEU A 17 -5.71 -3.11 1.87
C LEU A 17 -6.63 -2.12 1.19
N PRO A 18 -7.74 -2.60 0.61
CA PRO A 18 -8.66 -1.69 -0.06
C PRO A 18 -9.43 -0.89 0.98
N ARG A 19 -9.68 0.38 0.72
CA ARG A 19 -10.44 1.17 1.65
C ARG A 19 -11.92 0.91 1.54
N SER A 20 -12.39 0.74 0.34
CA SER A 20 -13.82 0.63 0.15
C SER A 20 -14.29 -0.67 -0.44
N ASP A 21 -13.46 -1.39 -1.15
CA ASP A 21 -13.90 -2.61 -1.78
C ASP A 21 -13.10 -3.76 -1.21
N ARG A 22 -13.66 -4.43 -0.26
CA ARG A 22 -12.96 -5.51 0.41
C ARG A 22 -12.85 -6.78 -0.40
N ARG A 23 -13.44 -6.80 -1.56
CA ARG A 23 -13.37 -8.01 -2.36
C ARG A 23 -12.01 -8.24 -2.97
N HIS A 24 -11.18 -7.22 -3.05
CA HIS A 24 -9.88 -7.39 -3.62
C HIS A 24 -8.89 -8.12 -2.69
N GLY A 25 -9.18 -8.17 -1.42
CA GLY A 25 -8.27 -8.82 -0.50
C GLY A 25 -7.02 -7.99 -0.30
N VAL A 26 -5.86 -8.62 -0.37
CA VAL A 26 -4.61 -7.96 -0.08
C VAL A 26 -3.89 -7.62 -1.37
N GLY A 27 -3.29 -6.44 -1.41
CA GLY A 27 -2.50 -6.03 -2.55
C GLY A 27 -1.07 -5.70 -2.17
N ILE A 28 -0.24 -5.50 -3.16
CA ILE A 28 1.15 -5.15 -2.97
C ILE A 28 1.48 -4.05 -3.95
N ILE A 29 2.18 -3.02 -3.48
CA ILE A 29 2.60 -1.94 -4.36
C ILE A 29 3.74 -2.46 -5.22
N VAL A 30 3.57 -2.37 -6.52
CA VAL A 30 4.57 -2.84 -7.47
C VAL A 30 5.21 -1.72 -8.26
N ASP A 31 4.66 -0.52 -8.19
CA ASP A 31 5.25 0.63 -8.87
C ASP A 31 4.70 1.90 -8.25
N THR A 32 5.39 3.00 -8.42
CA THR A 32 4.95 4.29 -7.93
C THR A 32 5.28 5.36 -8.94
N ASP A 33 4.53 6.44 -8.93
CA ASP A 33 4.91 7.63 -9.65
C ASP A 33 4.74 8.80 -8.69
N ALA A 34 4.70 10.00 -9.18
CA ALA A 34 4.71 11.19 -8.31
C ALA A 34 3.54 11.23 -7.34
N VAL A 35 2.39 10.77 -7.77
CA VAL A 35 1.18 10.89 -6.95
C VAL A 35 0.36 9.62 -6.83
N ARG A 36 0.74 8.57 -7.51
CA ARG A 36 -0.05 7.35 -7.51
C ARG A 36 0.78 6.13 -7.24
N TYR A 37 0.10 5.07 -6.84
CA TYR A 37 0.72 3.81 -6.50
C TYR A 37 0.04 2.70 -7.29
N LYS A 38 0.83 1.88 -7.96
CA LYS A 38 0.29 0.78 -8.72
C LYS A 38 0.25 -0.44 -7.82
N VAL A 39 -0.92 -1.02 -7.67
CA VAL A 39 -1.13 -2.12 -6.75
C VAL A 39 -1.52 -3.37 -7.54
N TYR A 40 -0.87 -4.47 -7.18
CA TYR A 40 -1.21 -5.77 -7.72
C TYR A 40 -2.06 -6.47 -6.68
N TRP A 41 -3.29 -6.79 -7.04
CA TRP A 41 -4.21 -7.44 -6.14
C TRP A 41 -4.24 -8.93 -6.41
N ARG A 42 -4.03 -9.70 -5.35
CA ARG A 42 -4.07 -11.14 -5.48
C ARG A 42 -5.49 -11.59 -5.22
N ASP A 43 -6.36 -11.29 -6.13
CA ASP A 43 -7.77 -11.58 -5.96
C ASP A 43 -8.24 -12.67 -6.91
N GLY A 44 -7.31 -13.42 -7.45
CA GLY A 44 -7.66 -14.48 -8.37
C GLY A 44 -7.71 -14.04 -9.82
N ARG A 45 -7.63 -12.72 -10.05
CA ARG A 45 -7.64 -12.19 -11.39
C ARG A 45 -6.36 -11.44 -11.72
N ASP A 46 -5.46 -11.35 -10.77
CA ASP A 46 -4.18 -10.67 -10.98
C ASP A 46 -4.39 -9.25 -11.49
N THR A 47 -5.20 -8.51 -10.77
CA THR A 47 -5.55 -7.16 -11.17
C THR A 47 -4.43 -6.18 -10.84
N LEU A 48 -4.16 -5.26 -11.76
CA LEU A 48 -3.21 -4.17 -11.52
C LEU A 48 -3.96 -2.87 -11.69
N ARG A 49 -3.86 -1.98 -10.70
CA ARG A 49 -4.52 -0.69 -10.78
C ARG A 49 -3.71 0.38 -10.11
N TRP A 50 -3.89 1.62 -10.57
CA TRP A 50 -3.24 2.77 -9.97
C TRP A 50 -4.20 3.45 -9.00
N TYR A 51 -3.68 3.90 -7.87
CA TYR A 51 -4.47 4.56 -6.84
C TYR A 51 -3.72 5.75 -6.30
N THR A 52 -4.45 6.77 -5.86
CA THR A 52 -3.84 7.84 -5.09
C THR A 52 -3.68 7.37 -3.65
N ARG A 53 -2.92 8.11 -2.87
CA ARG A 53 -2.59 7.69 -1.51
C ARG A 53 -3.81 7.45 -0.64
N HIS A 54 -4.82 8.32 -0.75
CA HIS A 54 -5.96 8.19 0.13
C HIS A 54 -6.97 7.17 -0.35
N GLU A 55 -6.75 6.54 -1.47
CA GLU A 55 -7.64 5.50 -1.93
C GLU A 55 -7.24 4.12 -1.41
N ILE A 56 -6.10 4.03 -0.75
CA ILE A 56 -5.60 2.75 -0.25
C ILE A 56 -5.25 2.88 1.21
N THR A 57 -5.17 1.73 1.88
CA THR A 57 -4.69 1.67 3.25
C THR A 57 -3.40 0.87 3.24
N VAL A 58 -2.36 1.45 3.80
CA VAL A 58 -1.06 0.78 3.90
C VAL A 58 -0.83 0.53 5.38
N PRO A 59 -1.05 -0.71 5.86
CA PRO A 59 -1.02 -0.97 7.30
C PRO A 59 0.25 -0.52 7.99
N ARG A 60 1.38 -0.64 7.32
CA ARG A 60 2.65 -0.20 7.90
C ARG A 60 2.61 1.26 8.31
N LEU A 61 1.92 2.09 7.52
CA LEU A 61 1.86 3.51 7.79
C LEU A 61 0.59 3.91 8.53
N ASP A 62 -0.51 3.31 8.17
CA ASP A 62 -1.81 3.76 8.65
C ASP A 62 -2.18 3.21 10.01
N TYR A 63 -1.63 2.05 10.36
CA TYR A 63 -1.91 1.49 11.66
C TYR A 63 -0.75 1.71 12.62
N GLY A 64 0.21 2.44 12.18
CA GLY A 64 1.28 2.86 13.05
C GLY A 64 2.24 1.76 13.41
N GLN A 65 2.95 2.00 14.44
CA GLN A 65 3.99 1.13 14.84
C GLN A 65 3.63 0.26 15.96
N ARG A 66 2.39 -0.15 15.99
CA ARG A 66 1.98 -0.90 17.06
C ARG A 66 2.30 -2.30 16.99
N TRP A 67 2.99 -2.75 16.07
CA TRP A 67 3.31 -4.12 15.97
C TRP A 67 4.28 -4.49 17.03
N PRO A 68 4.07 -5.54 17.72
CA PRO A 68 4.99 -5.99 18.73
C PRO A 68 6.28 -6.44 18.10
#